data_b8f49b89f08d06c7a9c75497b941b7ba
#
_entry.id   b8f49b89f08d06c7a9c75497b941b7ba
#
_cell.length_a   1.000
_cell.length_b   1.000
_cell.length_c   1.000
_cell.angle_alpha   90.00
_cell.angle_beta   90.00
_cell.angle_gamma   90.00
#
_symmetry.space_group_name_H-M   'P 1'
#
loop_
_entity.id
_entity.type
_entity.pdbx_description
1 polymer ?
#
loop_
_entity_poly.entity_id
_entity_poly.type
_entity_poly.pdbx_seq_one_letter_code
_entity_poly.pdbx_strand_id
1 'polypeptide(L)'
;MAKTIPVLLTALLFLTACQKPLTKAEKEEQAKETVTFFFHGYGSSINAEKHMAEAARQAGKSNEVLEARVEENGSVKIKGKLADNPKNPIVLVGFSDNRNSDYHKDGWYAYKAVKAAQKKLGFSKMNLVGHSMGNMAISYMIMDYSAKKNFPTIKKQVDIAGHFNGIVGMEKDSPIDSAGKPKKMNSTYQELTRLRQVYPKGIDVLNIYGDTGKKSDGSVYNNSSRSLKYLLIKAKSYKEVKITGKGGQHSRLHENSQVDQVLQKFLWE
;
A
#
# COMPACT_ATOMS: atom_id res chain seq x y z
N MET A 1 53.30 55.07 -20.53
CA MET A 1 53.38 53.83 -19.79
C MET A 1 51.96 53.22 -19.74
N ALA A 2 51.67 52.33 -20.68
CA ALA A 2 50.38 51.70 -20.75
C ALA A 2 50.50 50.31 -20.10
N LYS A 3 49.70 50.05 -19.02
CA LYS A 3 49.64 48.75 -18.34
C LYS A 3 48.61 47.90 -19.05
N THR A 4 49.04 46.85 -19.69
CA THR A 4 48.20 45.78 -20.26
C THR A 4 47.79 44.81 -19.12
N ILE A 5 46.48 44.67 -18.92
CA ILE A 5 45.88 43.70 -18.01
C ILE A 5 45.58 42.41 -18.80
N PRO A 6 46.07 41.22 -18.38
CA PRO A 6 45.73 39.99 -19.06
C PRO A 6 44.31 39.57 -18.68
N VAL A 7 43.47 39.38 -19.69
CA VAL A 7 42.12 38.74 -19.55
C VAL A 7 42.34 37.25 -19.39
N LEU A 8 42.07 36.74 -18.19
CA LEU A 8 42.07 35.32 -17.89
C LEU A 8 40.76 34.71 -18.42
N LEU A 9 40.84 33.98 -19.53
CA LEU A 9 39.72 33.26 -20.11
C LEU A 9 39.55 31.95 -19.34
N THR A 10 38.62 31.95 -18.36
CA THR A 10 38.23 30.73 -17.65
C THR A 10 37.37 29.89 -18.56
N ALA A 11 37.94 28.83 -19.13
CA ALA A 11 37.19 27.81 -19.86
C ALA A 11 36.38 26.99 -18.87
N LEU A 12 35.06 27.17 -18.86
CA LEU A 12 34.11 26.31 -18.15
C LEU A 12 34.05 24.97 -18.88
N LEU A 13 34.79 23.98 -18.42
CA LEU A 13 34.66 22.59 -18.82
C LEU A 13 33.32 22.08 -18.26
N PHE A 14 32.29 21.98 -19.13
CA PHE A 14 31.10 21.18 -18.86
C PHE A 14 31.51 19.71 -18.84
N LEU A 15 31.76 19.17 -17.66
CA LEU A 15 31.84 17.73 -17.43
C LEU A 15 30.44 17.16 -17.61
N THR A 16 30.08 16.78 -18.82
CA THR A 16 29.01 15.82 -19.06
C THR A 16 29.46 14.51 -18.44
N ALA A 17 29.07 14.28 -17.17
CA ALA A 17 29.25 13.00 -16.52
C ALA A 17 28.39 11.99 -17.30
N CYS A 18 29.00 11.26 -18.23
CA CYS A 18 28.43 9.99 -18.71
C CYS A 18 28.29 9.10 -17.47
N GLN A 19 27.08 9.01 -16.93
CA GLN A 19 26.80 8.05 -15.87
C GLN A 19 27.04 6.66 -16.43
N LYS A 20 28.06 5.98 -15.93
CA LYS A 20 28.30 4.57 -16.27
C LYS A 20 27.04 3.79 -15.94
N PRO A 21 26.62 2.85 -16.80
CA PRO A 21 25.51 1.95 -16.47
C PRO A 21 25.83 1.21 -15.17
N LEU A 22 24.88 1.25 -14.25
CA LEU A 22 25.02 0.62 -12.92
C LEU A 22 25.40 -0.86 -13.09
N THR A 23 26.35 -1.29 -12.30
CA THR A 23 26.73 -2.70 -12.18
C THR A 23 25.56 -3.52 -11.64
N LYS A 24 25.59 -4.83 -11.79
CA LYS A 24 24.57 -5.73 -11.23
C LYS A 24 24.42 -5.54 -9.72
N ALA A 25 25.52 -5.36 -9.00
CA ALA A 25 25.53 -5.12 -7.55
C ALA A 25 24.89 -3.76 -7.19
N GLU A 26 25.16 -2.70 -7.94
CA GLU A 26 24.54 -1.38 -7.70
C GLU A 26 23.04 -1.39 -8.00
N LYS A 27 22.60 -2.12 -9.04
CA LYS A 27 21.17 -2.33 -9.32
C LYS A 27 20.50 -3.15 -8.22
N GLU A 28 21.17 -4.16 -7.68
CA GLU A 28 20.71 -4.97 -6.56
C GLU A 28 20.63 -4.16 -5.27
N GLU A 29 21.55 -3.23 -5.04
CA GLU A 29 21.54 -2.32 -3.88
C GLU A 29 20.40 -1.29 -3.96
N GLN A 30 20.21 -0.66 -5.13
CA GLN A 30 19.09 0.27 -5.35
C GLN A 30 17.72 -0.42 -5.24
N ALA A 31 17.62 -1.65 -5.68
CA ALA A 31 16.39 -2.45 -5.59
C ALA A 31 16.09 -2.93 -4.15
N LYS A 32 16.95 -2.68 -3.18
CA LYS A 32 16.67 -2.90 -1.75
C LYS A 32 15.80 -1.80 -1.13
N GLU A 33 15.49 -0.74 -1.85
CA GLU A 33 14.54 0.26 -1.38
C GLU A 33 13.16 -0.36 -1.15
N THR A 34 12.42 0.27 -0.26
CA THR A 34 11.11 -0.22 0.13
C THR A 34 10.09 0.09 -0.96
N VAL A 35 9.55 -0.93 -1.61
CA VAL A 35 8.48 -0.81 -2.61
C VAL A 35 7.12 -0.73 -1.93
N THR A 36 6.27 0.20 -2.36
CA THR A 36 4.91 0.37 -1.83
C THR A 36 3.88 -0.19 -2.80
N PHE A 37 3.08 -1.16 -2.34
CA PHE A 37 2.01 -1.79 -3.11
C PHE A 37 0.66 -1.19 -2.75
N PHE A 38 -0.16 -0.88 -3.78
CA PHE A 38 -1.53 -0.41 -3.62
C PHE A 38 -2.49 -1.46 -4.18
N PHE A 39 -3.51 -1.83 -3.39
CA PHE A 39 -4.51 -2.85 -3.71
C PHE A 39 -5.91 -2.24 -3.70
N HIS A 40 -6.61 -2.34 -4.82
CA HIS A 40 -7.94 -1.76 -5.03
C HIS A 40 -9.08 -2.56 -4.38
N GLY A 41 -10.26 -1.93 -4.29
CA GLY A 41 -11.49 -2.51 -3.79
C GLY A 41 -12.22 -3.43 -4.79
N TYR A 42 -13.32 -4.06 -4.32
CA TYR A 42 -14.18 -4.94 -5.09
C TYR A 42 -14.75 -4.26 -6.33
N GLY A 43 -14.72 -4.95 -7.46
CA GLY A 43 -15.23 -4.46 -8.74
C GLY A 43 -14.46 -3.26 -9.33
N SER A 44 -13.31 -2.90 -8.73
CA SER A 44 -12.48 -1.77 -9.13
C SER A 44 -11.26 -2.22 -9.95
N SER A 45 -10.28 -1.36 -10.10
CA SER A 45 -9.05 -1.61 -10.85
C SER A 45 -7.94 -0.69 -10.35
N ILE A 46 -6.74 -0.82 -10.93
CA ILE A 46 -5.60 0.08 -10.67
C ILE A 46 -5.96 1.57 -10.79
N ASN A 47 -7.02 1.94 -11.53
CA ASN A 47 -7.39 3.34 -11.71
C ASN A 47 -7.87 3.99 -10.41
N ALA A 48 -8.46 3.24 -9.48
CA ALA A 48 -8.90 3.76 -8.19
C ALA A 48 -7.71 4.28 -7.35
N GLU A 49 -6.56 3.60 -7.43
CA GLU A 49 -5.40 3.94 -6.63
C GLU A 49 -4.44 4.94 -7.30
N LYS A 50 -4.70 5.28 -8.59
CA LYS A 50 -3.86 6.23 -9.35
C LYS A 50 -3.81 7.60 -8.71
N HIS A 51 -4.94 8.07 -8.13
CA HIS A 51 -4.99 9.39 -7.48
C HIS A 51 -3.95 9.48 -6.36
N MET A 52 -3.93 8.53 -5.43
CA MET A 52 -3.00 8.52 -4.30
C MET A 52 -1.54 8.38 -4.76
N ALA A 53 -1.29 7.53 -5.76
CA ALA A 53 0.05 7.36 -6.32
C ALA A 53 0.55 8.63 -7.03
N GLU A 54 -0.31 9.30 -7.79
CA GLU A 54 0.03 10.55 -8.47
C GLU A 54 0.21 11.71 -7.48
N ALA A 55 -0.63 11.80 -6.44
CA ALA A 55 -0.43 12.76 -5.35
C ALA A 55 0.92 12.58 -4.65
N ALA A 56 1.35 11.33 -4.42
CA ALA A 56 2.66 11.04 -3.87
C ALA A 56 3.80 11.44 -4.83
N ARG A 57 3.61 11.23 -6.13
CA ARG A 57 4.59 11.63 -7.17
C ARG A 57 4.70 13.15 -7.28
N GLN A 58 3.59 13.87 -7.30
CA GLN A 58 3.57 15.34 -7.34
C GLN A 58 4.18 15.97 -6.09
N ALA A 59 4.01 15.35 -4.93
CA ALA A 59 4.66 15.77 -3.68
C ALA A 59 6.14 15.37 -3.58
N GLY A 60 6.72 14.76 -4.63
CA GLY A 60 8.11 14.31 -4.66
C GLY A 60 8.45 13.20 -3.66
N LYS A 61 7.44 12.47 -3.16
CA LYS A 61 7.63 11.33 -2.25
C LYS A 61 8.03 10.07 -3.01
N SER A 62 7.52 9.91 -4.23
CA SER A 62 7.88 8.83 -5.17
C SER A 62 8.23 9.42 -6.53
N ASN A 63 9.08 8.76 -7.29
CA ASN A 63 9.35 9.11 -8.69
C ASN A 63 8.95 8.00 -9.67
N GLU A 64 8.46 6.86 -9.16
CA GLU A 64 8.18 5.67 -9.95
C GLU A 64 6.82 5.07 -9.62
N VAL A 65 5.99 4.90 -10.65
CA VAL A 65 4.72 4.17 -10.56
C VAL A 65 4.68 3.08 -11.61
N LEU A 66 4.58 1.83 -11.17
CA LEU A 66 4.44 0.66 -12.00
C LEU A 66 3.04 0.05 -11.84
N GLU A 67 2.62 -0.73 -12.83
CA GLU A 67 1.37 -1.50 -12.77
C GLU A 67 1.68 -3.00 -12.74
N ALA A 68 1.10 -3.75 -11.81
CA ALA A 68 1.12 -5.20 -11.78
C ALA A 68 -0.31 -5.71 -12.01
N ARG A 69 -0.57 -6.34 -13.15
CA ARG A 69 -1.87 -6.93 -13.48
C ARG A 69 -1.80 -8.43 -13.28
N VAL A 70 -2.66 -8.94 -12.42
CA VAL A 70 -2.77 -10.35 -12.07
C VAL A 70 -3.97 -10.94 -12.79
N GLU A 71 -3.73 -11.94 -13.63
CA GLU A 71 -4.76 -12.69 -14.33
C GLU A 71 -5.37 -13.76 -13.42
N GLU A 72 -6.55 -14.28 -13.78
CA GLU A 72 -7.28 -15.29 -12.99
C GLU A 72 -6.48 -16.57 -12.71
N ASN A 73 -5.56 -16.93 -13.60
CA ASN A 73 -4.64 -18.06 -13.43
C ASN A 73 -3.39 -17.71 -12.59
N GLY A 74 -3.31 -16.48 -12.05
CA GLY A 74 -2.19 -16.00 -11.23
C GLY A 74 -0.95 -15.60 -12.02
N SER A 75 -0.99 -15.56 -13.34
CA SER A 75 0.08 -14.95 -14.13
C SER A 75 0.08 -13.42 -13.91
N VAL A 76 1.27 -12.80 -13.92
CA VAL A 76 1.42 -11.39 -13.61
C VAL A 76 2.18 -10.67 -14.73
N LYS A 77 1.56 -9.62 -15.25
CA LYS A 77 2.19 -8.69 -16.19
C LYS A 77 2.56 -7.41 -15.47
N ILE A 78 3.85 -7.04 -15.48
CA ILE A 78 4.31 -5.79 -14.89
C ILE A 78 4.68 -4.81 -16.01
N LYS A 79 3.96 -3.67 -16.02
CA LYS A 79 4.20 -2.53 -16.90
C LYS A 79 4.97 -1.44 -16.15
N GLY A 80 5.89 -0.80 -16.82
CA GLY A 80 6.78 0.21 -16.27
C GLY A 80 8.20 -0.33 -16.05
N LYS A 81 9.12 0.60 -15.82
CA LYS A 81 10.53 0.34 -15.54
C LYS A 81 10.92 1.19 -14.34
N LEU A 82 11.88 0.73 -13.53
CA LEU A 82 12.52 1.60 -12.55
C LEU A 82 13.39 2.63 -13.27
N ALA A 83 13.42 3.86 -12.74
CA ALA A 83 14.41 4.84 -13.12
C ALA A 83 15.81 4.39 -12.65
N ASP A 84 16.84 5.04 -13.15
CA ASP A 84 18.22 4.76 -12.75
C ASP A 84 18.45 5.06 -11.24
N ASN A 85 17.66 5.97 -10.69
CA ASN A 85 17.70 6.33 -9.27
C ASN A 85 16.30 6.33 -8.66
N PRO A 86 15.72 5.14 -8.38
CA PRO A 86 14.37 5.02 -7.89
C PRO A 86 14.22 5.59 -6.48
N LYS A 87 13.12 6.30 -6.24
CA LYS A 87 12.75 6.83 -4.93
C LYS A 87 11.37 6.34 -4.56
N ASN A 88 11.28 5.52 -3.51
CA ASN A 88 10.02 4.99 -3.00
C ASN A 88 9.09 4.45 -4.11
N PRO A 89 9.52 3.45 -4.91
CA PRO A 89 8.73 2.93 -6.02
C PRO A 89 7.33 2.50 -5.56
N ILE A 90 6.32 2.82 -6.37
CA ILE A 90 4.94 2.42 -6.16
C ILE A 90 4.55 1.37 -7.19
N VAL A 91 3.86 0.32 -6.77
CA VAL A 91 3.26 -0.69 -7.64
C VAL A 91 1.75 -0.70 -7.42
N LEU A 92 1.00 -0.30 -8.44
CA LEU A 92 -0.46 -0.42 -8.47
C LEU A 92 -0.82 -1.86 -8.87
N VAL A 93 -1.52 -2.58 -8.01
CA VAL A 93 -1.92 -3.96 -8.25
C VAL A 93 -3.35 -4.02 -8.73
N GLY A 94 -3.58 -4.64 -9.88
CA GLY A 94 -4.90 -4.88 -10.45
C GLY A 94 -5.18 -6.36 -10.61
N PHE A 95 -6.37 -6.80 -10.20
CA PHE A 95 -6.85 -8.17 -10.37
C PHE A 95 -7.82 -8.24 -11.55
N SER A 96 -7.60 -9.18 -12.50
CA SER A 96 -8.56 -9.43 -13.58
C SER A 96 -9.88 -9.98 -13.02
N ASP A 97 -9.80 -10.85 -12.02
CA ASP A 97 -10.93 -11.36 -11.23
C ASP A 97 -11.23 -10.40 -10.05
N ASN A 98 -11.63 -9.17 -10.38
CA ASN A 98 -11.82 -8.09 -9.40
C ASN A 98 -13.14 -8.18 -8.61
N ARG A 99 -13.96 -9.19 -8.86
CA ARG A 99 -15.24 -9.47 -8.16
C ARG A 99 -15.23 -10.82 -7.47
N ASN A 100 -14.07 -11.40 -7.29
CA ASN A 100 -13.91 -12.62 -6.55
C ASN A 100 -14.40 -12.47 -5.10
N SER A 101 -15.04 -13.49 -4.57
CA SER A 101 -15.53 -13.54 -3.18
C SER A 101 -14.69 -14.43 -2.26
N ASP A 102 -13.70 -15.13 -2.81
CA ASP A 102 -12.76 -15.95 -2.06
C ASP A 102 -11.53 -15.11 -1.66
N TYR A 103 -11.48 -14.71 -0.41
CA TYR A 103 -10.38 -13.88 0.11
C TYR A 103 -9.02 -14.60 0.13
N HIS A 104 -8.99 -15.95 0.21
CA HIS A 104 -7.73 -16.69 0.05
C HIS A 104 -7.19 -16.55 -1.38
N LYS A 105 -8.09 -16.57 -2.37
CA LYS A 105 -7.72 -16.33 -3.77
C LYS A 105 -7.23 -14.89 -3.98
N ASP A 106 -7.86 -13.91 -3.35
CA ASP A 106 -7.39 -12.53 -3.37
C ASP A 106 -6.01 -12.38 -2.71
N GLY A 107 -5.79 -13.03 -1.57
CA GLY A 107 -4.48 -13.12 -0.91
C GLY A 107 -3.42 -13.78 -1.78
N TRP A 108 -3.80 -14.82 -2.52
CA TRP A 108 -2.92 -15.46 -3.48
C TRP A 108 -2.58 -14.54 -4.65
N TYR A 109 -3.53 -13.79 -5.20
CA TYR A 109 -3.28 -12.80 -6.24
C TYR A 109 -2.31 -11.70 -5.74
N ALA A 110 -2.53 -11.19 -4.54
CA ALA A 110 -1.63 -10.21 -3.91
C ALA A 110 -0.21 -10.79 -3.76
N TYR A 111 -0.08 -12.02 -3.28
CA TYR A 111 1.20 -12.72 -3.19
C TYR A 111 1.88 -12.87 -4.56
N LYS A 112 1.15 -13.25 -5.59
CA LYS A 112 1.68 -13.38 -6.96
C LYS A 112 2.20 -12.05 -7.49
N ALA A 113 1.45 -10.94 -7.28
CA ALA A 113 1.88 -9.60 -7.65
C ALA A 113 3.20 -9.21 -6.95
N VAL A 114 3.26 -9.39 -5.62
CA VAL A 114 4.46 -9.09 -4.82
C VAL A 114 5.65 -9.92 -5.30
N LYS A 115 5.49 -11.22 -5.54
CA LYS A 115 6.58 -12.08 -6.00
C LYS A 115 7.06 -11.76 -7.40
N ALA A 116 6.15 -11.42 -8.32
CA ALA A 116 6.52 -11.02 -9.67
C ALA A 116 7.28 -9.68 -9.66
N ALA A 117 6.81 -8.71 -8.87
CA ALA A 117 7.49 -7.45 -8.68
C ALA A 117 8.87 -7.66 -8.00
N GLN A 118 8.97 -8.51 -6.98
CA GLN A 118 10.23 -8.83 -6.31
C GLN A 118 11.25 -9.42 -7.29
N LYS A 119 10.83 -10.35 -8.15
CA LYS A 119 11.69 -10.92 -9.20
C LYS A 119 12.21 -9.86 -10.18
N LYS A 120 11.36 -8.89 -10.54
CA LYS A 120 11.70 -7.83 -11.51
C LYS A 120 12.54 -6.71 -10.89
N LEU A 121 12.25 -6.32 -9.64
CA LEU A 121 12.79 -5.11 -9.01
C LEU A 121 13.87 -5.41 -7.95
N GLY A 122 13.95 -6.65 -7.44
CA GLY A 122 14.99 -7.09 -6.51
C GLY A 122 14.86 -6.59 -5.06
N PHE A 123 13.71 -6.01 -4.66
CA PHE A 123 13.52 -5.46 -3.31
C PHE A 123 13.38 -6.55 -2.23
N SER A 124 13.71 -6.17 -0.99
CA SER A 124 13.56 -7.03 0.20
C SER A 124 12.59 -6.48 1.24
N LYS A 125 12.15 -5.22 1.09
CA LYS A 125 11.24 -4.52 2.00
C LYS A 125 10.04 -3.99 1.23
N MET A 126 8.86 -3.94 1.88
CA MET A 126 7.65 -3.40 1.25
C MET A 126 6.76 -2.68 2.23
N ASN A 127 5.98 -1.74 1.70
CA ASN A 127 4.79 -1.18 2.35
C ASN A 127 3.55 -1.68 1.60
N LEU A 128 2.45 -1.80 2.33
CA LEU A 128 1.17 -2.26 1.80
C LEU A 128 0.11 -1.19 2.04
N VAL A 129 -0.67 -0.88 1.02
CA VAL A 129 -1.80 0.05 1.10
C VAL A 129 -3.01 -0.65 0.47
N GLY A 130 -4.07 -0.83 1.23
CA GLY A 130 -5.32 -1.44 0.75
C GLY A 130 -6.48 -0.48 0.86
N HIS A 131 -7.38 -0.51 -0.12
CA HIS A 131 -8.69 0.11 -0.03
C HIS A 131 -9.78 -0.97 -0.08
N SER A 132 -10.73 -0.94 0.87
CA SER A 132 -11.87 -1.87 0.89
C SER A 132 -11.42 -3.34 0.83
N MET A 133 -11.81 -4.10 -0.21
CA MET A 133 -11.40 -5.48 -0.46
C MET A 133 -9.86 -5.64 -0.54
N GLY A 134 -9.13 -4.61 -0.99
CA GLY A 134 -7.67 -4.64 -1.01
C GLY A 134 -7.05 -4.91 0.36
N ASN A 135 -7.72 -4.50 1.46
CA ASN A 135 -7.29 -4.82 2.82
C ASN A 135 -7.46 -6.32 3.15
N MET A 136 -8.50 -6.94 2.59
CA MET A 136 -8.71 -8.38 2.73
C MET A 136 -7.63 -9.14 1.97
N ALA A 137 -7.32 -8.74 0.73
CA ALA A 137 -6.23 -9.32 -0.04
C ALA A 137 -4.88 -9.23 0.71
N ILE A 138 -4.58 -8.09 1.34
CA ILE A 138 -3.39 -7.92 2.20
C ILE A 138 -3.45 -8.87 3.40
N SER A 139 -4.57 -8.92 4.11
CA SER A 139 -4.73 -9.72 5.33
C SER A 139 -4.54 -11.20 5.06
N TYR A 140 -5.18 -11.72 4.00
CA TYR A 140 -5.06 -13.13 3.59
C TYR A 140 -3.69 -13.43 2.97
N MET A 141 -3.08 -12.50 2.24
CA MET A 141 -1.69 -12.65 1.80
C MET A 141 -0.75 -12.81 2.99
N ILE A 142 -0.89 -11.99 4.02
CA ILE A 142 -0.05 -12.09 5.23
C ILE A 142 -0.32 -13.41 5.94
N MET A 143 -1.57 -13.77 6.11
CA MET A 143 -2.00 -14.96 6.85
C MET A 143 -1.48 -16.25 6.21
N ASP A 144 -1.49 -16.33 4.88
CA ASP A 144 -1.21 -17.57 4.15
C ASP A 144 0.24 -17.64 3.62
N TYR A 145 0.91 -16.49 3.44
CA TYR A 145 2.18 -16.46 2.72
C TYR A 145 3.34 -15.77 3.46
N SER A 146 3.10 -15.02 4.55
CA SER A 146 4.19 -14.25 5.20
C SER A 146 5.30 -15.11 5.79
N ALA A 147 5.00 -16.36 6.14
CA ALA A 147 6.00 -17.33 6.64
C ALA A 147 6.84 -18.00 5.53
N LYS A 148 6.54 -17.77 4.25
CA LYS A 148 7.30 -18.36 3.15
C LYS A 148 8.70 -17.76 3.07
N LYS A 149 9.69 -18.62 2.74
CA LYS A 149 11.07 -18.19 2.49
C LYS A 149 11.12 -17.08 1.45
N ASN A 150 11.92 -16.05 1.70
CA ASN A 150 12.09 -14.89 0.82
C ASN A 150 10.79 -14.08 0.60
N PHE A 151 9.85 -14.12 1.55
CA PHE A 151 8.77 -13.14 1.58
C PHE A 151 9.33 -11.78 2.00
N PRO A 152 9.03 -10.67 1.29
CA PRO A 152 9.59 -9.37 1.64
C PRO A 152 9.17 -8.91 3.03
N THR A 153 10.06 -8.22 3.73
CA THR A 153 9.77 -7.65 5.05
C THR A 153 8.76 -6.51 4.91
N ILE A 154 7.60 -6.66 5.53
CA ILE A 154 6.61 -5.58 5.60
C ILE A 154 7.09 -4.54 6.62
N LYS A 155 7.18 -3.28 6.21
CA LYS A 155 7.59 -2.16 7.07
C LYS A 155 6.40 -1.38 7.58
N LYS A 156 5.47 -1.05 6.69
CA LYS A 156 4.28 -0.27 7.01
C LYS A 156 3.07 -0.88 6.30
N GLN A 157 1.91 -0.83 6.96
CA GLN A 157 0.62 -1.21 6.40
C GLN A 157 -0.37 -0.07 6.59
N VAL A 158 -1.08 0.29 5.53
CA VAL A 158 -2.16 1.28 5.56
C VAL A 158 -3.43 0.60 5.08
N ASP A 159 -4.44 0.65 5.93
CA ASP A 159 -5.76 0.08 5.64
C ASP A 159 -6.76 1.22 5.50
N ILE A 160 -7.37 1.37 4.32
CA ILE A 160 -8.35 2.41 4.02
C ILE A 160 -9.71 1.74 3.84
N ALA A 161 -10.70 2.12 4.64
CA ALA A 161 -12.06 1.60 4.57
C ALA A 161 -12.14 0.06 4.62
N GLY A 162 -11.34 -0.60 5.47
CA GLY A 162 -11.31 -2.05 5.60
C GLY A 162 -12.60 -2.61 6.23
N HIS A 163 -13.16 -3.69 5.64
CA HIS A 163 -14.43 -4.29 6.07
C HIS A 163 -14.23 -5.62 6.80
N PHE A 164 -13.39 -5.61 7.86
CA PHE A 164 -12.95 -6.83 8.52
C PHE A 164 -14.07 -7.64 9.18
N ASN A 165 -15.07 -6.96 9.77
CA ASN A 165 -16.20 -7.60 10.45
C ASN A 165 -17.55 -7.15 9.86
N GLY A 166 -17.69 -7.18 8.54
CA GLY A 166 -18.94 -6.97 7.85
C GLY A 166 -19.09 -5.65 7.11
N ILE A 167 -20.09 -5.62 6.25
CA ILE A 167 -20.43 -4.58 5.28
C ILE A 167 -21.86 -4.11 5.55
N VAL A 168 -22.12 -2.80 5.38
CA VAL A 168 -23.45 -2.21 5.52
C VAL A 168 -24.43 -2.89 4.56
N GLY A 169 -25.57 -3.32 5.09
CA GLY A 169 -26.61 -4.00 4.33
C GLY A 169 -26.46 -5.52 4.22
N MET A 170 -25.25 -6.07 4.50
CA MET A 170 -25.04 -7.52 4.57
C MET A 170 -25.08 -8.02 6.02
N GLU A 171 -24.39 -7.34 6.92
CA GLU A 171 -24.39 -7.67 8.34
C GLU A 171 -24.83 -6.47 9.18
N LYS A 172 -25.18 -6.74 10.43
CA LYS A 172 -25.43 -5.69 11.42
C LYS A 172 -24.12 -5.19 12.02
N ASP A 173 -24.06 -3.90 12.30
CA ASP A 173 -22.92 -3.33 13.04
C ASP A 173 -22.72 -4.05 14.38
N SER A 174 -21.47 -4.38 14.69
CA SER A 174 -21.09 -5.03 15.93
C SER A 174 -20.23 -4.06 16.76
N PRO A 175 -20.69 -3.61 17.93
CA PRO A 175 -19.88 -2.80 18.82
C PRO A 175 -18.54 -3.47 19.13
N ILE A 176 -17.49 -2.65 19.26
CA ILE A 176 -16.14 -3.09 19.62
C ILE A 176 -15.79 -2.60 21.03
N ASP A 177 -14.93 -3.34 21.72
CA ASP A 177 -14.33 -2.90 22.99
C ASP A 177 -13.10 -1.98 22.77
N SER A 178 -12.46 -1.58 23.85
CA SER A 178 -11.25 -0.72 23.81
C SER A 178 -10.06 -1.35 23.09
N ALA A 179 -10.01 -2.68 23.03
CA ALA A 179 -9.00 -3.43 22.27
C ALA A 179 -9.37 -3.58 20.79
N GLY A 180 -10.54 -3.13 20.36
CA GLY A 180 -11.07 -3.29 19.01
C GLY A 180 -11.75 -4.64 18.75
N LYS A 181 -11.99 -5.46 19.79
CA LYS A 181 -12.63 -6.77 19.65
C LYS A 181 -14.14 -6.61 19.42
N PRO A 182 -14.72 -7.13 18.33
CA PRO A 182 -16.15 -7.08 18.11
C PRO A 182 -16.92 -7.96 19.11
N LYS A 183 -18.07 -7.46 19.55
CA LYS A 183 -19.00 -8.25 20.41
C LYS A 183 -19.53 -9.50 19.67
N LYS A 184 -19.78 -9.36 18.37
CA LYS A 184 -20.14 -10.47 17.48
C LYS A 184 -19.15 -10.51 16.31
N MET A 185 -18.63 -11.68 16.02
CA MET A 185 -17.72 -11.94 14.92
C MET A 185 -18.44 -12.74 13.85
N ASN A 186 -18.44 -12.27 12.60
CA ASN A 186 -18.86 -13.08 11.48
C ASN A 186 -17.79 -14.15 11.16
N SER A 187 -18.08 -15.07 10.24
CA SER A 187 -17.17 -16.18 9.90
C SER A 187 -15.83 -15.68 9.36
N THR A 188 -15.85 -14.69 8.50
CA THR A 188 -14.64 -14.06 7.95
C THR A 188 -13.75 -13.47 9.04
N TYR A 189 -14.35 -12.74 10.00
CA TYR A 189 -13.57 -12.16 11.09
C TYR A 189 -13.01 -13.23 12.03
N GLN A 190 -13.78 -14.28 12.30
CA GLN A 190 -13.30 -15.42 13.09
C GLN A 190 -12.04 -16.02 12.46
N GLU A 191 -12.03 -16.21 11.14
CA GLU A 191 -10.87 -16.68 10.41
C GLU A 191 -9.70 -15.68 10.48
N LEU A 192 -9.95 -14.39 10.28
CA LEU A 192 -8.94 -13.34 10.39
C LEU A 192 -8.27 -13.28 11.77
N THR A 193 -8.90 -13.85 12.82
CA THR A 193 -8.23 -13.93 14.15
C THR A 193 -6.91 -14.71 14.13
N ARG A 194 -6.65 -15.53 13.10
CA ARG A 194 -5.35 -16.17 12.86
C ARG A 194 -4.21 -15.16 12.75
N LEU A 195 -4.48 -13.94 12.25
CA LEU A 195 -3.49 -12.86 12.19
C LEU A 195 -2.87 -12.57 13.56
N ARG A 196 -3.63 -12.71 14.64
CA ARG A 196 -3.09 -12.53 16.01
C ARG A 196 -1.89 -13.43 16.32
N GLN A 197 -1.80 -14.56 15.63
CA GLN A 197 -0.72 -15.55 15.79
C GLN A 197 0.38 -15.38 14.74
N VAL A 198 0.00 -15.12 13.48
CA VAL A 198 0.95 -15.18 12.34
C VAL A 198 1.42 -13.80 11.86
N TYR A 199 0.77 -12.70 12.32
CA TYR A 199 1.15 -11.36 11.89
C TYR A 199 2.62 -11.06 12.22
N PRO A 200 3.43 -10.62 11.24
CA PRO A 200 4.85 -10.34 11.46
C PRO A 200 5.03 -9.17 12.45
N LYS A 201 6.07 -9.25 13.27
CA LYS A 201 6.44 -8.16 14.18
C LYS A 201 7.11 -7.01 13.41
N GLY A 202 7.11 -5.81 14.02
CA GLY A 202 7.88 -4.68 13.50
C GLY A 202 7.18 -3.84 12.43
N ILE A 203 5.89 -4.09 12.18
CA ILE A 203 5.08 -3.35 11.20
C ILE A 203 4.39 -2.18 11.90
N ASP A 204 4.56 -0.97 11.36
CA ASP A 204 3.77 0.19 11.73
C ASP A 204 2.46 0.19 10.92
N VAL A 205 1.31 0.37 11.59
CA VAL A 205 -0.02 0.26 10.98
C VAL A 205 -0.79 1.57 11.10
N LEU A 206 -1.41 1.98 10.00
CA LEU A 206 -2.33 3.10 9.92
C LEU A 206 -3.68 2.62 9.37
N ASN A 207 -4.75 2.78 10.15
CA ASN A 207 -6.12 2.50 9.73
C ASN A 207 -6.86 3.81 9.47
N ILE A 208 -7.29 4.03 8.23
CA ILE A 208 -8.07 5.21 7.81
C ILE A 208 -9.51 4.75 7.54
N TYR A 209 -10.47 5.34 8.23
CA TYR A 209 -11.87 5.02 8.03
C TYR A 209 -12.73 6.27 7.86
N GLY A 210 -13.81 6.13 7.10
CA GLY A 210 -14.72 7.22 6.80
C GLY A 210 -15.96 7.23 7.70
N ASP A 211 -16.53 8.43 7.93
CA ASP A 211 -17.79 8.60 8.64
C ASP A 211 -18.63 9.71 7.98
N THR A 212 -19.70 9.30 7.33
CA THR A 212 -20.65 10.21 6.69
C THR A 212 -21.74 10.74 7.64
N GLY A 213 -21.56 10.58 8.97
CA GLY A 213 -22.50 10.97 10.02
C GLY A 213 -23.39 9.82 10.53
N LYS A 214 -23.19 8.58 10.01
CA LYS A 214 -23.98 7.39 10.39
C LYS A 214 -23.11 6.27 10.98
N LYS A 215 -21.94 6.61 11.54
CA LYS A 215 -20.94 5.65 12.01
C LYS A 215 -20.52 4.65 10.92
N SER A 216 -20.52 5.12 9.69
CA SER A 216 -20.09 4.36 8.51
C SER A 216 -19.66 5.32 7.38
N ASP A 217 -18.90 4.82 6.43
CA ASP A 217 -18.57 5.51 5.18
C ASP A 217 -19.64 5.33 4.08
N GLY A 218 -20.74 4.68 4.43
CA GLY A 218 -21.83 4.30 3.53
C GLY A 218 -21.78 2.85 3.05
N SER A 219 -20.61 2.22 3.07
CA SER A 219 -20.41 0.81 2.70
C SER A 219 -19.87 -0.02 3.86
N VAL A 220 -19.04 0.54 4.72
CA VAL A 220 -18.40 -0.15 5.85
C VAL A 220 -18.73 0.57 7.16
N TYR A 221 -19.11 -0.19 8.17
CA TYR A 221 -19.28 0.35 9.52
C TYR A 221 -17.93 0.74 10.13
N ASN A 222 -17.90 1.85 10.88
CA ASN A 222 -16.68 2.27 11.57
C ASN A 222 -16.14 1.17 12.50
N ASN A 223 -17.03 0.46 13.21
CA ASN A 223 -16.65 -0.64 14.08
C ASN A 223 -16.00 -1.80 13.29
N SER A 224 -16.50 -2.11 12.09
CA SER A 224 -15.91 -3.12 11.21
C SER A 224 -14.47 -2.74 10.82
N SER A 225 -14.26 -1.52 10.35
CA SER A 225 -12.92 -1.04 10.01
C SER A 225 -11.97 -0.99 11.23
N ARG A 226 -12.45 -0.50 12.36
CA ARG A 226 -11.67 -0.34 13.59
C ARG A 226 -11.38 -1.66 14.31
N SER A 227 -12.11 -2.73 13.98
CA SER A 227 -11.85 -4.07 14.53
C SER A 227 -10.49 -4.64 14.11
N LEU A 228 -9.85 -4.07 13.09
CA LEU A 228 -8.48 -4.39 12.70
C LEU A 228 -7.49 -4.32 13.88
N LYS A 229 -7.67 -3.37 14.79
CA LYS A 229 -6.83 -3.22 15.99
C LYS A 229 -6.69 -4.53 16.77
N TYR A 230 -7.78 -5.24 16.96
CA TYR A 230 -7.76 -6.52 17.70
C TYR A 230 -7.00 -7.62 16.93
N LEU A 231 -7.06 -7.62 15.60
CA LEU A 231 -6.38 -8.62 14.77
C LEU A 231 -4.86 -8.42 14.77
N LEU A 232 -4.39 -7.17 14.77
CA LEU A 232 -2.99 -6.82 14.57
C LEU A 232 -2.24 -6.53 15.89
N ILE A 233 -2.51 -7.33 16.94
CA ILE A 233 -1.91 -7.16 18.28
C ILE A 233 -0.37 -7.20 18.29
N LYS A 234 0.25 -7.78 17.25
CA LYS A 234 1.72 -7.86 17.10
C LYS A 234 2.31 -6.67 16.34
N ALA A 235 1.48 -5.74 15.87
CA ALA A 235 1.96 -4.54 15.21
C ALA A 235 2.89 -3.75 16.15
N LYS A 236 3.94 -3.16 15.59
CA LYS A 236 4.87 -2.29 16.33
C LYS A 236 4.16 -1.02 16.80
N SER A 237 3.33 -0.45 15.95
CA SER A 237 2.45 0.67 16.27
C SER A 237 1.13 0.54 15.51
N TYR A 238 0.05 1.11 16.09
CA TYR A 238 -1.26 1.15 15.45
C TYR A 238 -1.87 2.54 15.64
N LYS A 239 -2.22 3.20 14.55
CA LYS A 239 -2.86 4.51 14.53
C LYS A 239 -4.17 4.46 13.76
N GLU A 240 -5.14 5.27 14.18
CA GLU A 240 -6.42 5.44 13.49
C GLU A 240 -6.58 6.89 13.05
N VAL A 241 -7.11 7.09 11.83
CA VAL A 241 -7.52 8.39 11.33
C VAL A 241 -8.95 8.28 10.81
N LYS A 242 -9.83 9.15 11.32
CA LYS A 242 -11.21 9.26 10.87
C LYS A 242 -11.37 10.42 9.90
N ILE A 243 -11.92 10.16 8.73
CA ILE A 243 -12.29 11.17 7.74
C ILE A 243 -13.80 11.37 7.81
N THR A 244 -14.26 12.60 8.04
CA THR A 244 -15.68 12.88 8.27
C THR A 244 -16.35 13.60 7.10
N GLY A 245 -17.69 13.57 7.08
CA GLY A 245 -18.51 14.27 6.10
C GLY A 245 -18.43 13.66 4.69
N LYS A 246 -18.64 14.47 3.67
CA LYS A 246 -18.68 14.02 2.26
C LYS A 246 -17.37 13.36 1.80
N GLY A 247 -16.23 13.83 2.30
CA GLY A 247 -14.91 13.24 2.01
C GLY A 247 -14.68 11.88 2.65
N GLY A 248 -15.43 11.53 3.68
CA GLY A 248 -15.40 10.23 4.35
C GLY A 248 -16.27 9.16 3.70
N GLN A 249 -16.89 9.41 2.55
CA GLN A 249 -17.66 8.40 1.81
C GLN A 249 -16.70 7.36 1.22
N HIS A 250 -17.10 6.10 1.22
CA HIS A 250 -16.28 4.92 0.92
C HIS A 250 -15.34 5.10 -0.28
N SER A 251 -15.92 5.37 -1.46
CA SER A 251 -15.11 5.52 -2.67
C SER A 251 -14.39 6.88 -2.77
N ARG A 252 -14.78 7.87 -1.96
CA ARG A 252 -14.08 9.17 -1.95
C ARG A 252 -12.79 9.14 -1.14
N LEU A 253 -12.61 8.16 -0.27
CA LEU A 253 -11.41 8.06 0.56
C LEU A 253 -10.14 7.88 -0.28
N HIS A 254 -10.19 7.17 -1.40
CA HIS A 254 -9.02 7.02 -2.28
C HIS A 254 -8.81 8.20 -3.25
N GLU A 255 -9.68 9.23 -3.21
CA GLU A 255 -9.56 10.47 -3.99
C GLU A 255 -9.52 11.71 -3.09
N ASN A 256 -9.16 11.55 -1.82
CA ASN A 256 -9.24 12.59 -0.81
C ASN A 256 -7.86 13.13 -0.47
N SER A 257 -7.63 14.43 -0.69
CA SER A 257 -6.34 15.08 -0.41
C SER A 257 -5.92 15.00 1.08
N GLN A 258 -6.86 14.95 2.02
CA GLN A 258 -6.54 14.73 3.43
C GLN A 258 -6.01 13.30 3.65
N VAL A 259 -6.56 12.31 2.95
CA VAL A 259 -6.04 10.93 2.97
C VAL A 259 -4.65 10.89 2.35
N ASP A 260 -4.43 11.59 1.22
CA ASP A 260 -3.12 11.65 0.56
C ASP A 260 -2.04 12.20 1.51
N GLN A 261 -2.33 13.29 2.22
CA GLN A 261 -1.39 13.90 3.18
C GLN A 261 -1.06 12.95 4.33
N VAL A 262 -2.07 12.32 4.93
CA VAL A 262 -1.90 11.38 6.03
C VAL A 262 -1.12 10.15 5.59
N LEU A 263 -1.44 9.61 4.41
CA LEU A 263 -0.76 8.48 3.79
C LEU A 263 0.73 8.78 3.54
N GLN A 264 1.00 9.90 2.87
CA GLN A 264 2.37 10.32 2.52
C GLN A 264 3.23 10.53 3.76
N LYS A 265 2.68 11.24 4.76
CA LYS A 265 3.37 11.44 6.04
C LYS A 265 3.67 10.11 6.74
N PHE A 266 2.72 9.20 6.74
CA PHE A 266 2.92 7.90 7.39
C PHE A 266 3.91 7.02 6.63
N LEU A 267 3.84 6.95 5.31
CA LEU A 267 4.68 6.05 4.52
C LEU A 267 6.13 6.53 4.40
N TRP A 268 6.36 7.83 4.24
CA TRP A 268 7.64 8.36 3.76
C TRP A 268 8.25 9.49 4.62
N GLU A 269 7.66 9.79 5.75
CA GLU A 269 8.19 10.68 6.80
C GLU A 269 8.30 9.93 8.14
#